data_8eb9fe4eb364afc5957cf2bc709f896f
#
_entry.id   8eb9fe4eb364afc5957cf2bc709f896f
#
_cell.length_a   1.000
_cell.length_b   1.000
_cell.length_c   1.000
_cell.angle_alpha   90.00
_cell.angle_beta   90.00
_cell.angle_gamma   90.00
#
_symmetry.space_group_name_H-M   'P 1'
#
loop_
_entity.id
_entity.type
_entity.pdbx_description
1 polymer ?
#
loop_
_entity_poly.entity_id
_entity_poly.type
_entity_poly.pdbx_seq_one_letter_code
_entity_poly.pdbx_strand_id
1 'polypeptide(L)'
;MAESDEPEKIWDEYDWERFLQQQDRKTEKYMELLERYIDDPNRDQIIAREMGWYHLLDKDGAQWAETVDSTFEDGADAMEEKEQAGTDPEETFEVHPLYQASFALTVWIDQFIEELPGTQNQPAAVRLSTQAAIASAKLAAALSDDDVDEIGMTIAYLKRALKAIMLGIDASVQLRRDAKLKPDAFGLLNQRLFRIRDGIIQLMGEFRAEWRRRYNHE
;
A
#
# COMPACT_ATOMS: atom_id res chain seq x y z
N MET A 1 -36.05 -11.59 22.21
CA MET A 1 -35.45 -10.50 21.47
C MET A 1 -34.91 -11.14 20.21
N ALA A 2 -35.53 -10.91 19.07
CA ALA A 2 -35.02 -11.41 17.79
C ALA A 2 -33.87 -10.49 17.39
N GLU A 3 -32.67 -11.01 17.35
CA GLU A 3 -31.56 -10.40 16.63
C GLU A 3 -32.02 -10.30 15.16
N SER A 4 -32.02 -9.08 14.64
CA SER A 4 -32.32 -8.83 13.25
C SER A 4 -31.18 -9.43 12.41
N ASP A 5 -31.46 -10.55 11.79
CA ASP A 5 -30.63 -11.23 10.81
C ASP A 5 -30.68 -10.42 9.49
N GLU A 6 -30.23 -9.16 9.53
CA GLU A 6 -29.98 -8.40 8.32
C GLU A 6 -28.72 -8.96 7.68
N PRO A 7 -28.75 -9.36 6.40
CA PRO A 7 -27.56 -9.87 5.74
C PRO A 7 -26.44 -8.82 5.81
N GLU A 8 -25.28 -9.25 6.25
CA GLU A 8 -24.09 -8.41 6.36
C GLU A 8 -23.81 -7.75 5.00
N LYS A 9 -23.75 -6.41 4.98
CA LYS A 9 -23.53 -5.65 3.74
C LYS A 9 -22.15 -5.99 3.17
N ILE A 10 -22.13 -6.57 1.98
CA ILE A 10 -20.89 -6.80 1.22
C ILE A 10 -20.34 -5.44 0.78
N TRP A 11 -19.11 -5.14 1.16
CA TRP A 11 -18.45 -3.89 0.84
C TRP A 11 -17.96 -3.86 -0.61
N ASP A 12 -18.37 -2.81 -1.33
CA ASP A 12 -17.87 -2.54 -2.67
C ASP A 12 -16.51 -1.79 -2.67
N GLU A 13 -15.98 -1.52 -3.86
CA GLU A 13 -14.70 -0.81 -4.04
C GLU A 13 -14.71 0.62 -3.45
N TYR A 14 -15.88 1.23 -3.28
CA TYR A 14 -16.02 2.59 -2.73
C TYR A 14 -16.15 2.58 -1.21
N ASP A 15 -16.79 1.58 -0.63
CA ASP A 15 -16.85 1.36 0.81
C ASP A 15 -15.43 1.10 1.34
N TRP A 16 -14.68 0.21 0.68
CA TRP A 16 -13.28 -0.08 1.00
C TRP A 16 -12.38 1.15 0.83
N GLU A 17 -12.51 1.91 -0.26
CA GLU A 17 -11.70 3.11 -0.47
C GLU A 17 -11.96 4.16 0.62
N ARG A 18 -13.23 4.35 1.06
CA ARG A 18 -13.56 5.24 2.19
C ARG A 18 -12.90 4.79 3.49
N PHE A 19 -12.97 3.49 3.78
CA PHE A 19 -12.34 2.91 4.96
C PHE A 19 -10.82 3.12 4.94
N LEU A 20 -10.17 2.75 3.86
CA LEU A 20 -8.73 2.91 3.68
C LEU A 20 -8.28 4.39 3.79
N GLN A 21 -9.04 5.33 3.22
CA GLN A 21 -8.77 6.77 3.37
C GLN A 21 -8.90 7.23 4.84
N GLN A 22 -9.83 6.67 5.56
CA GLN A 22 -9.97 6.99 6.98
C GLN A 22 -8.77 6.45 7.79
N GLN A 23 -8.27 5.26 7.47
CA GLN A 23 -7.07 4.70 8.08
C GLN A 23 -5.82 5.52 7.72
N ASP A 24 -5.67 5.91 6.46
CA ASP A 24 -4.57 6.78 6.03
C ASP A 24 -4.52 8.08 6.85
N ARG A 25 -5.67 8.77 7.00
CA ARG A 25 -5.75 10.01 7.81
C ARG A 25 -5.39 9.79 9.29
N LYS A 26 -5.76 8.65 9.86
CA LYS A 26 -5.36 8.30 11.23
C LYS A 26 -3.85 8.10 11.32
N THR A 27 -3.27 7.39 10.37
CA THR A 27 -1.83 7.15 10.29
C THR A 27 -1.07 8.46 10.07
N GLU A 28 -1.52 9.32 9.15
CA GLU A 28 -0.93 10.64 8.93
C GLU A 28 -0.95 11.50 10.21
N LYS A 29 -2.10 11.54 10.91
CA LYS A 29 -2.21 12.26 12.18
C LYS A 29 -1.25 11.69 13.24
N TYR A 30 -1.14 10.37 13.34
CA TYR A 30 -0.21 9.72 14.26
C TYR A 30 1.24 10.11 13.94
N MET A 31 1.64 10.04 12.68
CA MET A 31 2.99 10.38 12.25
C MET A 31 3.31 11.86 12.50
N GLU A 32 2.37 12.77 12.24
CA GLU A 32 2.51 14.20 12.54
C GLU A 32 2.74 14.43 14.04
N LEU A 33 1.98 13.74 14.90
CA LEU A 33 2.14 13.83 16.35
C LEU A 33 3.46 13.23 16.80
N LEU A 34 3.86 12.09 16.22
CA LEU A 34 5.14 11.45 16.51
C LEU A 34 6.32 12.36 16.17
N GLU A 35 6.34 12.99 15.01
CA GLU A 35 7.36 13.96 14.62
C GLU A 35 7.39 15.17 15.56
N ARG A 36 6.22 15.68 15.95
CA ARG A 36 6.09 16.85 16.84
C ARG A 36 6.63 16.59 18.25
N TYR A 37 6.44 15.39 18.76
CA TYR A 37 6.75 15.03 20.16
C TYR A 37 7.86 13.99 20.28
N ILE A 38 8.67 13.78 19.26
CA ILE A 38 9.66 12.70 19.18
C ILE A 38 10.64 12.68 20.37
N ASP A 39 11.03 13.86 20.86
CA ASP A 39 11.96 14.04 21.98
C ASP A 39 11.27 14.21 23.35
N ASP A 40 9.93 14.20 23.40
CA ASP A 40 9.19 14.39 24.65
C ASP A 40 9.12 13.08 25.44
N PRO A 41 9.54 13.05 26.73
CA PRO A 41 9.50 11.83 27.54
C PRO A 41 8.08 11.29 27.78
N ASN A 42 7.03 12.14 27.62
CA ASN A 42 5.63 11.74 27.73
C ASN A 42 4.96 11.58 26.35
N ARG A 43 5.75 11.47 25.28
CA ARG A 43 5.29 11.38 23.89
C ARG A 43 4.10 10.44 23.72
N ASP A 44 4.22 9.21 24.22
CA ASP A 44 3.22 8.16 24.00
C ASP A 44 1.88 8.48 24.68
N GLN A 45 1.93 9.08 25.89
CA GLN A 45 0.73 9.55 26.58
C GLN A 45 0.06 10.73 25.88
N ILE A 46 0.87 11.67 25.35
CA ILE A 46 0.37 12.81 24.57
C ILE A 46 -0.29 12.31 23.28
N ILE A 47 0.38 11.43 22.53
CA ILE A 47 -0.14 10.86 21.30
C ILE A 47 -1.43 10.08 21.57
N ALA A 48 -1.47 9.23 22.57
CA ALA A 48 -2.67 8.46 22.92
C ALA A 48 -3.86 9.39 23.24
N ARG A 49 -3.62 10.50 23.94
CA ARG A 49 -4.66 11.51 24.24
C ARG A 49 -5.16 12.21 22.98
N GLU A 50 -4.25 12.68 22.13
CA GLU A 50 -4.56 13.38 20.88
C GLU A 50 -5.25 12.48 19.83
N MET A 51 -4.94 11.18 19.86
CA MET A 51 -5.58 10.16 19.03
C MET A 51 -6.92 9.67 19.60
N GLY A 52 -7.23 9.99 20.85
CA GLY A 52 -8.45 9.53 21.52
C GLY A 52 -8.36 8.09 22.03
N TRP A 53 -7.17 7.55 22.21
CA TRP A 53 -6.92 6.18 22.68
C TRP A 53 -6.91 6.12 24.22
N TYR A 54 -7.98 6.60 24.86
CA TYR A 54 -8.07 6.70 26.32
C TYR A 54 -7.94 5.36 27.04
N HIS A 55 -8.35 4.27 26.41
CA HIS A 55 -8.20 2.91 26.94
C HIS A 55 -6.73 2.47 27.13
N LEU A 56 -5.79 3.13 26.46
CA LEU A 56 -4.35 2.89 26.62
C LEU A 56 -3.76 3.71 27.77
N LEU A 57 -4.44 4.77 28.20
CA LEU A 57 -3.99 5.65 29.28
C LEU A 57 -4.35 5.11 30.68
N ASP A 58 -5.35 4.23 30.76
CA ASP A 58 -5.82 3.63 32.01
C ASP A 58 -4.97 2.43 32.49
N LYS A 59 -4.03 1.96 31.65
CA LYS A 59 -3.11 0.90 31.99
C LYS A 59 -1.76 1.51 32.39
N ASP A 60 -1.21 1.07 33.54
CA ASP A 60 0.13 1.46 33.96
C ASP A 60 1.14 1.27 32.82
N GLY A 61 1.99 2.28 32.60
CA GLY A 61 2.88 2.34 31.41
C GLY A 61 3.80 1.13 31.20
N ALA A 62 4.01 0.27 32.23
CA ALA A 62 4.71 -1.00 32.14
C ALA A 62 3.93 -2.04 31.30
N GLN A 63 2.60 -2.04 31.37
CA GLN A 63 1.74 -2.99 30.68
C GLN A 63 1.58 -2.66 29.17
N TRP A 64 1.81 -1.41 28.79
CA TRP A 64 1.86 -1.00 27.38
C TRP A 64 3.08 -1.58 26.66
N ALA A 65 4.28 -1.44 27.25
CA ALA A 65 5.50 -2.01 26.69
C ALA A 65 5.41 -3.54 26.52
N GLU A 66 4.84 -4.22 27.52
CA GLU A 66 4.62 -5.67 27.51
C GLU A 66 3.55 -6.09 26.47
N THR A 67 2.49 -5.29 26.29
CA THR A 67 1.45 -5.55 25.27
C THR A 67 1.94 -5.30 23.87
N VAL A 68 2.78 -4.28 23.64
CA VAL A 68 3.39 -4.00 22.34
C VAL A 68 4.41 -5.08 22.01
N ASP A 69 5.25 -5.47 22.97
CA ASP A 69 6.27 -6.52 22.78
C ASP A 69 5.61 -7.87 22.49
N SER A 70 4.57 -8.26 23.26
CA SER A 70 3.81 -9.50 22.99
C SER A 70 3.07 -9.48 21.64
N THR A 71 2.56 -8.33 21.19
CA THR A 71 1.89 -8.22 19.89
C THR A 71 2.88 -8.33 18.74
N PHE A 72 4.12 -7.87 18.94
CA PHE A 72 5.19 -8.07 17.94
C PHE A 72 5.75 -9.50 18.00
N GLU A 73 5.87 -10.12 19.18
CA GLU A 73 6.27 -11.52 19.32
C GLU A 73 5.20 -12.46 18.77
N ASP A 74 3.92 -12.30 19.10
CA ASP A 74 2.80 -13.06 18.54
C ASP A 74 2.69 -12.86 17.01
N GLY A 75 3.00 -11.67 16.50
CA GLY A 75 3.06 -11.40 15.07
C GLY A 75 4.25 -12.04 14.38
N ALA A 76 5.40 -12.14 15.05
CA ALA A 76 6.58 -12.82 14.54
C ALA A 76 6.38 -14.35 14.56
N ASP A 77 5.85 -14.90 15.65
CA ASP A 77 5.52 -16.32 15.75
C ASP A 77 4.42 -16.73 14.75
N ALA A 78 3.41 -15.88 14.51
CA ALA A 78 2.39 -16.12 13.49
C ALA A 78 2.95 -16.01 12.06
N MET A 79 4.00 -15.22 11.82
CA MET A 79 4.73 -15.23 10.55
C MET A 79 5.59 -16.50 10.41
N GLU A 80 6.29 -16.92 11.47
CA GLU A 80 7.07 -18.17 11.46
C GLU A 80 6.18 -19.42 11.36
N GLU A 81 5.00 -19.43 11.99
CA GLU A 81 4.02 -20.53 11.84
C GLU A 81 3.39 -20.55 10.43
N LYS A 82 3.19 -19.41 9.77
CA LYS A 82 2.74 -19.34 8.36
C LYS A 82 3.84 -19.77 7.38
N GLU A 83 5.10 -19.52 7.68
CA GLU A 83 6.23 -20.05 6.90
C GLU A 83 6.38 -21.59 7.07
N GLN A 84 6.01 -22.14 8.23
CA GLN A 84 6.07 -23.59 8.51
C GLN A 84 4.80 -24.36 8.10
N ALA A 85 3.64 -23.71 8.05
CA ALA A 85 2.44 -24.27 7.47
C ALA A 85 2.50 -24.09 5.96
N GLY A 86 3.25 -24.99 5.28
CA GLY A 86 3.51 -24.99 3.84
C GLY A 86 2.39 -24.40 2.99
N THR A 87 2.38 -23.08 2.88
CA THR A 87 1.60 -22.37 1.86
C THR A 87 2.21 -22.77 0.54
N ASP A 88 1.41 -23.36 -0.34
CA ASP A 88 1.84 -23.80 -1.66
C ASP A 88 2.57 -22.62 -2.34
N PRO A 89 3.84 -22.75 -2.77
CA PRO A 89 4.60 -21.61 -3.33
C PRO A 89 3.93 -20.98 -4.56
N GLU A 90 2.88 -21.62 -5.09
CA GLU A 90 2.14 -21.17 -6.27
C GLU A 90 1.04 -20.14 -5.95
N GLU A 91 0.71 -19.88 -4.66
CA GLU A 91 -0.39 -18.98 -4.26
C GLU A 91 0.07 -17.61 -3.74
N THR A 92 1.36 -17.33 -3.71
CA THR A 92 1.86 -16.04 -3.23
C THR A 92 1.78 -14.96 -4.33
N PHE A 93 1.45 -13.70 -3.94
CA PHE A 93 1.47 -12.53 -4.85
C PHE A 93 2.81 -12.39 -5.59
N GLU A 94 3.88 -12.97 -5.06
CA GLU A 94 5.24 -12.91 -5.60
C GLU A 94 5.36 -13.57 -6.98
N VAL A 95 4.56 -14.61 -7.27
CA VAL A 95 4.57 -15.29 -8.56
C VAL A 95 3.73 -14.57 -9.63
N HIS A 96 2.92 -13.59 -9.23
CA HIS A 96 2.05 -12.88 -10.16
C HIS A 96 2.86 -12.00 -11.13
N PRO A 97 2.72 -12.17 -12.47
CA PRO A 97 3.58 -11.48 -13.44
C PRO A 97 3.55 -9.96 -13.36
N LEU A 98 2.40 -9.37 -13.00
CA LEU A 98 2.26 -7.92 -12.87
C LEU A 98 3.03 -7.39 -11.64
N TYR A 99 2.99 -8.13 -10.52
CA TYR A 99 3.77 -7.78 -9.34
C TYR A 99 5.27 -7.87 -9.63
N GLN A 100 5.74 -8.98 -10.21
CA GLN A 100 7.14 -9.15 -10.59
C GLN A 100 7.63 -8.03 -11.51
N ALA A 101 6.82 -7.66 -12.51
CA ALA A 101 7.14 -6.57 -13.42
C ALA A 101 7.20 -5.20 -12.70
N SER A 102 6.30 -4.95 -11.75
CA SER A 102 6.28 -3.71 -10.95
C SER A 102 7.47 -3.64 -10.00
N PHE A 103 7.78 -4.73 -9.31
CA PHE A 103 8.95 -4.81 -8.42
C PHE A 103 10.27 -4.62 -9.21
N ALA A 104 10.41 -5.31 -10.33
CA ALA A 104 11.56 -5.14 -11.22
C ALA A 104 11.68 -3.70 -11.74
N LEU A 105 10.56 -3.01 -12.00
CA LEU A 105 10.56 -1.60 -12.38
C LEU A 105 11.05 -0.72 -11.23
N THR A 106 10.66 -0.98 -9.99
CA THR A 106 11.11 -0.23 -8.80
C THR A 106 12.64 -0.33 -8.67
N VAL A 107 13.18 -1.54 -8.67
CA VAL A 107 14.63 -1.76 -8.60
C VAL A 107 15.38 -1.09 -9.77
N TRP A 108 14.81 -1.19 -10.97
CA TRP A 108 15.41 -0.55 -12.14
C TRP A 108 15.39 0.97 -12.06
N ILE A 109 14.31 1.59 -11.53
CA ILE A 109 14.22 3.05 -11.35
C ILE A 109 15.28 3.53 -10.37
N ASP A 110 15.50 2.84 -9.26
CA ASP A 110 16.51 3.23 -8.28
C ASP A 110 17.92 3.21 -8.89
N GLN A 111 18.29 2.14 -9.57
CA GLN A 111 19.55 2.05 -10.31
C GLN A 111 19.67 3.14 -11.39
N PHE A 112 18.58 3.37 -12.14
CA PHE A 112 18.53 4.37 -13.18
C PHE A 112 18.75 5.80 -12.65
N ILE A 113 18.18 6.13 -11.48
CA ILE A 113 18.37 7.45 -10.85
C ILE A 113 19.79 7.59 -10.29
N GLU A 114 20.37 6.53 -9.73
CA GLU A 114 21.75 6.52 -9.27
C GLU A 114 22.76 6.83 -10.39
N GLU A 115 22.50 6.35 -11.60
CA GLU A 115 23.32 6.59 -12.78
C GLU A 115 23.19 8.01 -13.35
N LEU A 116 22.17 8.79 -12.93
CA LEU A 116 21.91 10.14 -13.44
C LEU A 116 22.61 11.21 -12.57
N PRO A 117 23.67 11.87 -13.04
CA PRO A 117 24.43 12.84 -12.25
C PRO A 117 23.55 14.00 -11.75
N GLY A 118 23.58 14.24 -10.42
CA GLY A 118 22.90 15.37 -9.79
C GLY A 118 21.37 15.26 -9.82
N THR A 119 20.82 14.05 -9.97
CA THR A 119 19.37 13.80 -10.03
C THR A 119 18.85 13.20 -8.74
N GLN A 120 19.68 12.51 -7.97
CA GLN A 120 19.29 11.74 -6.77
C GLN A 120 18.46 12.54 -5.75
N ASN A 121 18.82 13.80 -5.50
CA ASN A 121 18.12 14.69 -4.55
C ASN A 121 17.07 15.59 -5.23
N GLN A 122 16.77 15.37 -6.48
CA GLN A 122 15.72 16.13 -7.18
C GLN A 122 14.33 15.66 -6.70
N PRO A 123 13.42 16.59 -6.32
CA PRO A 123 12.09 16.20 -5.83
C PRO A 123 11.32 15.29 -6.78
N ALA A 124 11.50 15.47 -8.10
CA ALA A 124 10.85 14.62 -9.09
C ALA A 124 11.47 13.21 -9.15
N ALA A 125 12.78 13.05 -8.93
CA ALA A 125 13.44 11.75 -8.88
C ALA A 125 13.00 10.97 -7.62
N VAL A 126 13.05 11.62 -6.46
CA VAL A 126 12.57 11.04 -5.20
C VAL A 126 11.10 10.63 -5.33
N ARG A 127 10.27 11.48 -5.92
CA ARG A 127 8.86 11.15 -6.17
C ARG A 127 8.72 9.94 -7.09
N LEU A 128 9.50 9.84 -8.14
CA LEU A 128 9.45 8.72 -9.08
C LEU A 128 9.77 7.40 -8.37
N SER A 129 10.87 7.31 -7.62
CA SER A 129 11.23 6.10 -6.84
C SER A 129 10.18 5.77 -5.80
N THR A 130 9.76 6.76 -5.00
CA THR A 130 8.72 6.54 -3.97
C THR A 130 7.42 6.02 -4.56
N GLN A 131 6.96 6.59 -5.67
CA GLN A 131 5.70 6.18 -6.27
C GLN A 131 5.79 4.80 -6.95
N ALA A 132 6.94 4.42 -7.51
CA ALA A 132 7.17 3.08 -8.01
C ALA A 132 7.12 2.03 -6.87
N ALA A 133 7.76 2.31 -5.74
CA ALA A 133 7.72 1.45 -4.56
C ALA A 133 6.29 1.33 -3.97
N ILE A 134 5.56 2.45 -3.85
CA ILE A 134 4.15 2.45 -3.40
C ILE A 134 3.28 1.60 -4.35
N ALA A 135 3.48 1.71 -5.65
CA ALA A 135 2.71 0.91 -6.62
C ALA A 135 2.94 -0.58 -6.42
N SER A 136 4.21 -1.01 -6.25
CA SER A 136 4.55 -2.41 -5.98
C SER A 136 3.96 -2.89 -4.66
N ALA A 137 4.05 -2.11 -3.59
CA ALA A 137 3.48 -2.45 -2.29
C ALA A 137 1.94 -2.58 -2.34
N LYS A 138 1.26 -1.69 -3.11
CA LYS A 138 -0.21 -1.78 -3.27
C LYS A 138 -0.63 -2.93 -4.18
N LEU A 139 0.20 -3.33 -5.15
CA LEU A 139 -0.01 -4.53 -5.92
C LEU A 139 0.19 -5.79 -5.07
N ALA A 140 1.19 -5.84 -4.22
CA ALA A 140 1.35 -6.91 -3.25
C ALA A 140 0.08 -7.04 -2.39
N ALA A 141 -0.37 -5.95 -1.75
CA ALA A 141 -1.58 -5.95 -0.93
C ALA A 141 -2.84 -6.38 -1.71
N ALA A 142 -2.95 -6.02 -3.00
CA ALA A 142 -4.09 -6.42 -3.83
C ALA A 142 -4.07 -7.91 -4.21
N LEU A 143 -2.92 -8.54 -4.21
CA LEU A 143 -2.71 -9.90 -4.70
C LEU A 143 -2.38 -10.90 -3.58
N SER A 144 -2.24 -10.42 -2.32
CA SER A 144 -1.94 -11.27 -1.16
C SER A 144 -3.19 -11.88 -0.54
N ASP A 145 -4.38 -11.41 -0.96
CA ASP A 145 -5.61 -11.80 -0.31
C ASP A 145 -6.16 -13.08 -0.93
N ASP A 146 -6.03 -14.18 -0.19
CA ASP A 146 -6.65 -15.47 -0.51
C ASP A 146 -8.17 -15.45 -0.26
N ASP A 147 -8.69 -14.43 0.41
CA ASP A 147 -10.11 -14.27 0.69
C ASP A 147 -10.83 -13.73 -0.55
N VAL A 148 -11.28 -14.69 -1.33
CA VAL A 148 -12.11 -14.52 -2.53
C VAL A 148 -13.35 -13.65 -2.29
N ASP A 149 -13.69 -13.37 -1.05
CA ASP A 149 -14.85 -12.59 -0.64
C ASP A 149 -14.58 -11.07 -0.58
N GLU A 150 -13.32 -10.61 -0.60
CA GLU A 150 -12.97 -9.20 -0.49
C GLU A 150 -12.55 -8.54 -1.82
N ILE A 151 -13.17 -8.95 -2.93
CA ILE A 151 -12.90 -8.37 -4.28
C ILE A 151 -12.97 -6.84 -4.28
N GLY A 152 -13.86 -6.24 -3.48
CA GLY A 152 -13.96 -4.79 -3.33
C GLY A 152 -12.67 -4.16 -2.80
N MET A 153 -12.02 -4.80 -1.82
CA MET A 153 -10.75 -4.38 -1.25
C MET A 153 -9.61 -4.50 -2.27
N THR A 154 -9.53 -5.64 -2.96
CA THR A 154 -8.58 -5.85 -4.06
C THR A 154 -8.66 -4.72 -5.08
N ILE A 155 -9.87 -4.36 -5.55
CA ILE A 155 -10.06 -3.26 -6.50
C ILE A 155 -9.62 -1.92 -5.90
N ALA A 156 -9.88 -1.66 -4.62
CA ALA A 156 -9.44 -0.44 -3.95
C ALA A 156 -7.91 -0.34 -3.90
N TYR A 157 -7.19 -1.43 -3.58
CA TYR A 157 -5.73 -1.45 -3.63
C TYR A 157 -5.18 -1.28 -5.05
N LEU A 158 -5.78 -1.90 -6.07
CA LEU A 158 -5.41 -1.70 -7.47
C LEU A 158 -5.60 -0.23 -7.92
N LYS A 159 -6.66 0.45 -7.48
CA LYS A 159 -6.85 1.90 -7.73
C LYS A 159 -5.73 2.73 -7.11
N ARG A 160 -5.28 2.37 -5.91
CA ARG A 160 -4.15 3.03 -5.24
C ARG A 160 -2.82 2.78 -5.95
N ALA A 161 -2.58 1.54 -6.42
CA ALA A 161 -1.43 1.22 -7.26
C ALA A 161 -1.44 2.03 -8.57
N LEU A 162 -2.59 2.12 -9.23
CA LEU A 162 -2.77 2.91 -10.45
C LEU A 162 -2.46 4.40 -10.21
N LYS A 163 -2.98 4.96 -9.12
CA LYS A 163 -2.69 6.36 -8.72
C LYS A 163 -1.19 6.59 -8.54
N ALA A 164 -0.50 5.68 -7.87
CA ALA A 164 0.94 5.78 -7.68
C ALA A 164 1.70 5.74 -9.02
N ILE A 165 1.38 4.82 -9.93
CA ILE A 165 1.98 4.78 -11.28
C ILE A 165 1.73 6.07 -12.05
N MET A 166 0.52 6.64 -11.99
CA MET A 166 0.22 7.92 -12.66
C MET A 166 1.08 9.07 -12.11
N LEU A 167 1.27 9.15 -10.78
CA LEU A 167 2.16 10.12 -10.16
C LEU A 167 3.63 9.88 -10.53
N GLY A 168 4.05 8.63 -10.72
CA GLY A 168 5.36 8.28 -11.27
C GLY A 168 5.56 8.76 -12.70
N ILE A 169 4.53 8.62 -13.56
CA ILE A 169 4.54 9.14 -14.93
C ILE A 169 4.67 10.68 -14.92
N ASP A 170 3.91 11.38 -14.07
CA ASP A 170 4.01 12.83 -13.95
C ASP A 170 5.41 13.27 -13.49
N ALA A 171 6.01 12.54 -12.54
CA ALA A 171 7.37 12.79 -12.09
C ALA A 171 8.40 12.59 -13.22
N SER A 172 8.24 11.57 -14.06
CA SER A 172 9.10 11.35 -15.23
C SER A 172 9.01 12.49 -16.26
N VAL A 173 7.80 13.02 -16.48
CA VAL A 173 7.58 14.18 -17.35
C VAL A 173 8.28 15.42 -16.78
N GLN A 174 8.22 15.62 -15.46
CA GLN A 174 8.92 16.74 -14.82
C GLN A 174 10.44 16.61 -14.98
N LEU A 175 11.03 15.43 -14.72
CA LEU A 175 12.46 15.17 -14.95
C LEU A 175 12.86 15.45 -16.41
N ARG A 176 12.00 15.16 -17.36
CA ARG A 176 12.24 15.46 -18.77
C ARG A 176 12.21 16.96 -19.05
N ARG A 177 11.25 17.70 -18.48
CA ARG A 177 11.14 19.17 -18.61
C ARG A 177 12.35 19.87 -18.00
N ASP A 178 12.88 19.36 -16.90
CA ASP A 178 14.05 19.90 -16.20
C ASP A 178 15.37 19.50 -16.89
N ALA A 179 15.28 18.94 -18.09
CA ALA A 179 16.42 18.45 -18.90
C ALA A 179 17.33 17.43 -18.19
N LYS A 180 16.80 16.72 -17.18
CA LYS A 180 17.51 15.68 -16.44
C LYS A 180 17.51 14.33 -17.17
N LEU A 181 16.50 14.11 -18.04
CA LEU A 181 16.37 12.89 -18.85
C LEU A 181 16.60 13.18 -20.32
N LYS A 182 17.45 12.35 -20.95
CA LYS A 182 17.56 12.30 -22.43
C LYS A 182 16.27 11.71 -23.03
N PRO A 183 15.95 12.04 -24.31
CA PRO A 183 14.72 11.54 -24.97
C PRO A 183 14.58 10.02 -24.91
N ASP A 184 15.65 9.28 -25.21
CA ASP A 184 15.65 7.81 -25.24
C ASP A 184 15.41 7.19 -23.87
N ALA A 185 16.10 7.73 -22.84
CA ALA A 185 15.92 7.32 -21.45
C ALA A 185 14.49 7.61 -20.94
N PHE A 186 13.94 8.77 -21.30
CA PHE A 186 12.55 9.11 -21.01
C PHE A 186 11.57 8.16 -21.70
N GLY A 187 11.81 7.83 -22.98
CA GLY A 187 10.99 6.89 -23.75
C GLY A 187 10.96 5.51 -23.11
N LEU A 188 12.14 4.97 -22.73
CA LEU A 188 12.27 3.67 -22.07
C LEU A 188 11.56 3.64 -20.71
N LEU A 189 11.75 4.67 -19.87
CA LEU A 189 11.11 4.79 -18.56
C LEU A 189 9.58 4.78 -18.70
N ASN A 190 9.04 5.62 -19.61
CA ASN A 190 7.59 5.70 -19.80
C ASN A 190 7.00 4.41 -20.38
N GLN A 191 7.69 3.74 -21.30
CA GLN A 191 7.26 2.44 -21.81
C GLN A 191 7.07 1.43 -20.66
N ARG A 192 7.98 1.38 -19.71
CA ARG A 192 7.90 0.49 -18.54
C ARG A 192 6.73 0.90 -17.62
N LEU A 193 6.61 2.19 -17.30
CA LEU A 193 5.51 2.71 -16.46
C LEU A 193 4.14 2.44 -17.10
N PHE A 194 3.99 2.67 -18.39
CA PHE A 194 2.74 2.41 -19.10
C PHE A 194 2.38 0.92 -19.15
N ARG A 195 3.37 0.04 -19.27
CA ARG A 195 3.13 -1.39 -19.19
C ARG A 195 2.50 -1.81 -17.85
N ILE A 196 3.01 -1.28 -16.74
CA ILE A 196 2.43 -1.57 -15.42
C ILE A 196 1.04 -0.94 -15.30
N ARG A 197 0.86 0.33 -15.70
CA ARG A 197 -0.44 1.00 -15.73
C ARG A 197 -1.49 0.17 -16.44
N ASP A 198 -1.18 -0.27 -17.64
CA ASP A 198 -2.12 -1.01 -18.52
C ASP A 198 -2.45 -2.38 -17.90
N GLY A 199 -1.47 -3.06 -17.30
CA GLY A 199 -1.69 -4.31 -16.58
C GLY A 199 -2.61 -4.11 -15.36
N ILE A 200 -2.44 -3.04 -14.59
CA ILE A 200 -3.33 -2.72 -13.45
C ILE A 200 -4.76 -2.47 -13.96
N ILE A 201 -4.93 -1.69 -15.04
CA ILE A 201 -6.26 -1.39 -15.60
C ILE A 201 -6.95 -2.67 -16.08
N GLN A 202 -6.23 -3.56 -16.74
CA GLN A 202 -6.76 -4.85 -17.15
C GLN A 202 -7.22 -5.67 -15.94
N LEU A 203 -6.37 -5.83 -14.95
CA LEU A 203 -6.66 -6.61 -13.76
C LEU A 203 -7.86 -6.04 -12.99
N MET A 204 -7.96 -4.72 -12.85
CA MET A 204 -9.15 -4.06 -12.28
C MET A 204 -10.43 -4.39 -13.05
N GLY A 205 -10.33 -4.47 -14.38
CA GLY A 205 -11.46 -4.86 -15.24
C GLY A 205 -11.94 -6.28 -14.95
N GLU A 206 -11.01 -7.20 -14.77
CA GLU A 206 -11.27 -8.61 -14.45
C GLU A 206 -11.95 -8.75 -13.07
N PHE A 207 -11.41 -8.12 -12.03
CA PHE A 207 -12.01 -8.14 -10.70
C PHE A 207 -13.39 -7.47 -10.65
N ARG A 208 -13.61 -6.37 -11.39
CA ARG A 208 -14.95 -5.75 -11.49
C ARG A 208 -15.94 -6.64 -12.22
N ALA A 209 -15.51 -7.39 -13.22
CA ALA A 209 -16.37 -8.35 -13.90
C ALA A 209 -16.74 -9.49 -12.95
N GLU A 210 -15.78 -9.99 -12.17
CA GLU A 210 -15.98 -11.02 -11.16
C GLU A 210 -16.93 -10.54 -10.05
N TRP A 211 -16.71 -9.33 -9.52
CA TRP A 211 -17.57 -8.73 -8.48
C TRP A 211 -19.03 -8.65 -8.97
N ARG A 212 -19.26 -8.18 -10.19
CA ARG A 212 -20.61 -8.12 -10.80
C ARG A 212 -21.22 -9.51 -10.97
N ARG A 213 -20.44 -10.49 -11.34
CA ARG A 213 -20.90 -11.88 -11.48
C ARG A 213 -21.38 -12.46 -10.16
N ARG A 214 -20.69 -12.13 -9.05
CA ARG A 214 -21.04 -12.69 -7.72
C ARG A 214 -22.18 -11.97 -7.04
N TYR A 215 -22.22 -10.65 -7.15
CA TYR A 215 -23.06 -9.82 -6.30
C TYR A 215 -24.16 -9.04 -7.03
N ASN A 216 -24.09 -8.86 -8.35
CA ASN A 216 -25.18 -8.29 -9.14
C ASN A 216 -26.02 -9.41 -9.74
N HIS A 217 -26.87 -9.99 -8.91
CA HIS A 217 -27.96 -10.85 -9.40
C HIS A 217 -29.20 -9.95 -9.66
N GLU A 218 -29.28 -9.33 -10.84
CA GLU A 218 -30.53 -8.88 -11.43
C GLU A 218 -31.05 -9.91 -12.43
#